data_441faa2e47c0c05f62d78ee73f830143
#
_entry.id   441faa2e47c0c05f62d78ee73f830143
#
_cell.length_a   1.000
_cell.length_b   1.000
_cell.length_c   1.000
_cell.angle_alpha   90.00
_cell.angle_beta   90.00
_cell.angle_gamma   90.00
#
_symmetry.space_group_name_H-M   'P 1'
#
loop_
_entity.id
_entity.type
_entity.pdbx_description
1 polymer ?
#
loop_
_entity_poly.entity_id
_entity_poly.type
_entity_poly.pdbx_seq_one_letter_code
_entity_poly.pdbx_strand_id
1 'polypeptide(L)'
;MKILVFGASGMAGHIITLYFKEQGYDVTGFTRKPITYCKNILGDATNPADVKDALENDDFDIVINAIGILNLFAEENKSMAVVLNGYLPHFIADCLKDKKARLIHMSTDCVFAGDTGPYYEDSFPDGKMFYDRSKAIGEINDEKNLTFRNSIVGPDPNEKGIGLFNWFMKQDGPVGGYTGAIWTGVTTLTLAKAMESAIKENLTGLYNLVNNESINKFDLLGLFNKYFRNGKIVINPNDKLKLDKSLRHKCTDFSFQVPSYEQQVKEMANWVNSHKNLYPHYFNK
;
A
#
# COMPACT_ATOMS: atom_id res chain seq x y z
N MET A 1 -2.66 11.43 -19.60
CA MET A 1 -2.33 11.80 -18.20
C MET A 1 -1.00 11.17 -17.85
N LYS A 2 -0.06 11.96 -17.33
CA LYS A 2 1.28 11.55 -16.93
C LYS A 2 1.34 11.31 -15.43
N ILE A 3 1.84 10.15 -15.02
CA ILE A 3 1.88 9.73 -13.62
C ILE A 3 3.32 9.41 -13.22
N LEU A 4 3.79 10.01 -12.12
CA LEU A 4 5.06 9.66 -11.48
C LEU A 4 4.79 8.79 -10.25
N VAL A 5 5.44 7.63 -10.17
CA VAL A 5 5.31 6.71 -9.03
C VAL A 5 6.62 6.62 -8.26
N PHE A 6 6.68 7.24 -7.09
CA PHE A 6 7.79 7.04 -6.15
C PHE A 6 7.71 5.66 -5.53
N GLY A 7 8.81 4.90 -5.59
CA GLY A 7 8.85 3.53 -5.08
C GLY A 7 8.26 2.50 -6.04
N ALA A 8 8.29 2.77 -7.35
CA ALA A 8 7.73 1.92 -8.40
C ALA A 8 8.25 0.47 -8.42
N SER A 9 9.36 0.15 -7.75
CA SER A 9 9.90 -1.22 -7.61
C SER A 9 9.44 -1.98 -6.36
N GLY A 10 8.72 -1.33 -5.43
CA GLY A 10 8.24 -1.94 -4.19
C GLY A 10 6.96 -2.77 -4.34
N MET A 11 6.55 -3.43 -3.26
CA MET A 11 5.36 -4.31 -3.22
C MET A 11 4.08 -3.62 -3.73
N ALA A 12 3.78 -2.41 -3.29
CA ALA A 12 2.63 -1.66 -3.80
C ALA A 12 2.96 -0.95 -5.11
N GLY A 13 4.12 -0.28 -5.17
CA GLY A 13 4.49 0.56 -6.29
C GLY A 13 4.56 -0.16 -7.63
N HIS A 14 5.02 -1.43 -7.67
CA HIS A 14 5.08 -2.16 -8.94
C HIS A 14 3.69 -2.49 -9.49
N ILE A 15 2.74 -2.88 -8.62
CA ILE A 15 1.34 -3.12 -9.03
C ILE A 15 0.69 -1.82 -9.52
N ILE A 16 0.85 -0.74 -8.77
CA ILE A 16 0.33 0.58 -9.15
C ILE A 16 0.89 0.98 -10.52
N THR A 17 2.21 0.90 -10.70
CA THR A 17 2.90 1.24 -11.95
C THR A 17 2.38 0.43 -13.14
N LEU A 18 2.31 -0.90 -12.98
CA LEU A 18 1.86 -1.79 -14.05
C LEU A 18 0.37 -1.60 -14.36
N TYR A 19 -0.46 -1.51 -13.32
CA TYR A 19 -1.88 -1.29 -13.49
C TYR A 19 -2.16 -0.01 -14.31
N PHE A 20 -1.61 1.12 -13.89
CA PHE A 20 -1.81 2.38 -14.63
C PHE A 20 -1.27 2.33 -16.05
N LYS A 21 -0.13 1.67 -16.28
CA LYS A 21 0.40 1.45 -17.63
C LYS A 21 -0.55 0.61 -18.49
N GLU A 22 -1.12 -0.46 -17.96
CA GLU A 22 -2.09 -1.32 -18.66
C GLU A 22 -3.41 -0.60 -18.94
N GLN A 23 -3.78 0.39 -18.11
CA GLN A 23 -4.90 1.29 -18.37
C GLN A 23 -4.57 2.41 -19.39
N GLY A 24 -3.37 2.43 -19.97
CA GLY A 24 -2.97 3.38 -21.03
C GLY A 24 -2.46 4.73 -20.53
N TYR A 25 -2.13 4.87 -19.25
CA TYR A 25 -1.49 6.07 -18.72
C TYR A 25 0.01 6.11 -19.06
N ASP A 26 0.58 7.32 -19.20
CA ASP A 26 2.02 7.52 -19.34
C ASP A 26 2.68 7.50 -17.96
N VAL A 27 3.28 6.38 -17.60
CA VAL A 27 3.80 6.14 -16.25
C VAL A 27 5.32 6.18 -16.23
N THR A 28 5.87 6.97 -15.30
CA THR A 28 7.28 7.04 -14.97
C THR A 28 7.50 6.58 -13.53
N GLY A 29 8.46 5.70 -13.30
CA GLY A 29 8.81 5.21 -11.97
C GLY A 29 10.06 5.92 -11.43
N PHE A 30 10.01 6.42 -10.18
CA PHE A 30 11.18 6.87 -9.43
C PHE A 30 11.70 5.72 -8.57
N THR A 31 12.94 5.27 -8.83
CA THR A 31 13.53 4.09 -8.20
C THR A 31 15.04 4.24 -8.03
N ARG A 32 15.62 3.49 -7.08
CA ARG A 32 17.08 3.43 -6.88
C ARG A 32 17.81 2.57 -7.93
N LYS A 33 17.11 1.66 -8.59
CA LYS A 33 17.65 0.76 -9.62
C LYS A 33 16.68 0.70 -10.80
N PRO A 34 17.17 0.53 -12.03
CA PRO A 34 16.28 0.43 -13.19
C PRO A 34 15.25 -0.69 -13.06
N ILE A 35 14.04 -0.42 -13.53
CA ILE A 35 12.96 -1.39 -13.75
C ILE A 35 12.59 -1.43 -15.24
N THR A 36 12.08 -2.56 -15.72
CA THR A 36 11.91 -2.79 -17.16
C THR A 36 10.49 -2.50 -17.67
N TYR A 37 9.54 -2.28 -16.78
CA TYR A 37 8.13 -2.19 -17.13
C TYR A 37 7.58 -0.76 -17.28
N CYS A 38 8.39 0.26 -17.01
CA CYS A 38 8.01 1.66 -17.31
C CYS A 38 9.25 2.54 -17.57
N LYS A 39 9.05 3.81 -17.92
CA LYS A 39 10.10 4.83 -17.91
C LYS A 39 10.68 4.98 -16.50
N ASN A 40 11.98 5.29 -16.39
CA ASN A 40 12.66 5.39 -15.11
C ASN A 40 13.31 6.75 -14.89
N ILE A 41 13.15 7.28 -13.69
CA ILE A 41 14.01 8.30 -13.10
C ILE A 41 14.74 7.62 -11.95
N LEU A 42 16.07 7.63 -11.99
CA LEU A 42 16.90 7.04 -10.94
C LEU A 42 17.27 8.09 -9.91
N GLY A 43 17.08 7.76 -8.63
CA GLY A 43 17.41 8.66 -7.52
C GLY A 43 17.15 8.01 -6.17
N ASP A 44 17.57 8.71 -5.13
CA ASP A 44 17.34 8.34 -3.73
C ASP A 44 16.34 9.30 -3.09
N ALA A 45 15.23 8.78 -2.59
CA ALA A 45 14.20 9.58 -1.93
C ALA A 45 14.64 10.21 -0.59
N THR A 46 15.80 9.84 -0.08
CA THR A 46 16.43 10.50 1.07
C THR A 46 17.21 11.75 0.69
N ASN A 47 17.44 11.95 -0.62
CA ASN A 47 18.09 13.14 -1.17
C ASN A 47 17.01 14.10 -1.73
N PRO A 48 16.77 15.26 -1.09
CA PRO A 48 15.78 16.22 -1.57
C PRO A 48 16.04 16.74 -2.99
N ALA A 49 17.30 16.80 -3.44
CA ALA A 49 17.63 17.21 -4.80
C ALA A 49 17.10 16.19 -5.82
N ASP A 50 17.36 14.89 -5.62
CA ASP A 50 16.88 13.84 -6.50
C ASP A 50 15.34 13.83 -6.59
N VAL A 51 14.66 14.09 -5.47
CA VAL A 51 13.19 14.17 -5.41
C VAL A 51 12.70 15.37 -6.22
N LYS A 52 13.32 16.54 -6.02
CA LYS A 52 12.96 17.77 -6.74
C LYS A 52 13.19 17.62 -8.24
N ASP A 53 14.35 17.12 -8.64
CA ASP A 53 14.71 16.89 -10.05
C ASP A 53 13.72 15.92 -10.70
N ALA A 54 13.29 14.87 -9.98
CA ALA A 54 12.28 13.94 -10.47
C ALA A 54 10.91 14.60 -10.70
N LEU A 55 10.50 15.50 -9.80
CA LEU A 55 9.23 16.24 -9.91
C LEU A 55 9.27 17.35 -10.98
N GLU A 56 10.46 17.76 -11.41
CA GLU A 56 10.69 18.78 -12.46
C GLU A 56 11.01 18.15 -13.82
N ASN A 57 11.21 16.83 -13.88
CA ASN A 57 11.63 16.10 -15.09
C ASN A 57 10.59 16.15 -16.22
N ASP A 58 9.29 16.20 -15.87
CA ASP A 58 8.17 16.29 -16.82
C ASP A 58 6.97 17.00 -16.17
N ASP A 59 6.01 17.42 -17.00
CA ASP A 59 4.73 17.98 -16.54
C ASP A 59 3.78 16.83 -16.11
N PHE A 60 4.02 16.29 -14.93
CA PHE A 60 3.15 15.26 -14.37
C PHE A 60 1.79 15.83 -13.98
N ASP A 61 0.75 15.01 -14.13
CA ASP A 61 -0.61 15.32 -13.65
C ASP A 61 -0.81 14.78 -12.23
N ILE A 62 -0.25 13.59 -11.96
CA ILE A 62 -0.37 12.87 -10.67
C ILE A 62 1.00 12.38 -10.22
N VAL A 63 1.26 12.53 -8.93
CA VAL A 63 2.41 11.94 -8.25
C VAL A 63 1.89 10.97 -7.20
N ILE A 64 2.34 9.72 -7.24
CA ILE A 64 1.95 8.68 -6.27
C ILE A 64 3.16 8.36 -5.39
N ASN A 65 3.05 8.53 -4.08
CA ASN A 65 4.09 8.15 -3.14
C ASN A 65 3.78 6.79 -2.49
N ALA A 66 4.44 5.75 -3.00
CA ALA A 66 4.41 4.39 -2.45
C ALA A 66 5.70 4.04 -1.66
N ILE A 67 6.53 5.04 -1.32
CA ILE A 67 7.72 4.84 -0.49
C ILE A 67 7.33 4.88 0.98
N GLY A 68 7.93 3.98 1.75
CA GLY A 68 7.91 3.96 3.20
C GLY A 68 8.77 2.83 3.74
N ILE A 69 9.31 3.00 4.93
CA ILE A 69 9.97 1.91 5.65
C ILE A 69 9.04 1.38 6.73
N LEU A 70 9.06 0.05 6.90
CA LEU A 70 8.03 -0.69 7.61
C LEU A 70 8.55 -1.20 8.96
N ASN A 71 7.66 -1.28 9.96
CA ASN A 71 7.79 -2.05 11.19
C ASN A 71 9.21 -1.98 11.82
N LEU A 72 9.88 -3.13 11.94
CA LEU A 72 11.19 -3.25 12.60
C LEU A 72 12.27 -2.37 11.95
N PHE A 73 12.26 -2.21 10.64
CA PHE A 73 13.22 -1.31 9.97
C PHE A 73 13.06 0.15 10.41
N ALA A 74 11.83 0.59 10.68
CA ALA A 74 11.57 1.93 11.19
C ALA A 74 12.02 2.08 12.66
N GLU A 75 11.89 1.02 13.47
CA GLU A 75 12.38 1.01 14.85
C GLU A 75 13.92 1.06 14.92
N GLU A 76 14.60 0.32 14.04
CA GLU A 76 16.04 0.25 13.96
C GLU A 76 16.68 1.50 13.33
N ASN A 77 15.96 2.14 12.39
CA ASN A 77 16.45 3.28 11.60
C ASN A 77 15.51 4.49 11.72
N LYS A 78 15.41 5.05 12.91
CA LYS A 78 14.48 6.13 13.26
C LYS A 78 14.64 7.38 12.40
N SER A 79 15.86 7.82 12.13
CA SER A 79 16.12 8.97 11.25
C SER A 79 15.61 8.74 9.85
N MET A 80 15.82 7.54 9.29
CA MET A 80 15.32 7.17 7.98
C MET A 80 13.78 7.11 7.97
N ALA A 81 13.15 6.63 9.06
CA ALA A 81 11.70 6.63 9.19
C ALA A 81 11.14 8.06 9.21
N VAL A 82 11.79 8.99 9.93
CA VAL A 82 11.38 10.40 9.89
C VAL A 82 11.48 10.97 8.48
N VAL A 83 12.57 10.70 7.77
CA VAL A 83 12.77 11.20 6.42
C VAL A 83 11.74 10.62 5.44
N LEU A 84 11.61 9.30 5.36
CA LEU A 84 10.80 8.66 4.31
C LEU A 84 9.31 8.58 4.65
N ASN A 85 8.96 8.33 5.92
CA ASN A 85 7.56 8.19 6.31
C ASN A 85 6.92 9.53 6.69
N GLY A 86 7.69 10.43 7.31
CA GLY A 86 7.19 11.72 7.80
C GLY A 86 7.47 12.88 6.84
N TYR A 87 8.74 13.19 6.59
CA TYR A 87 9.15 14.37 5.83
C TYR A 87 8.85 14.29 4.32
N LEU A 88 9.19 13.17 3.68
CA LEU A 88 9.08 13.01 2.22
C LEU A 88 7.68 13.32 1.66
N PRO A 89 6.56 12.84 2.24
CA PRO A 89 5.23 13.18 1.74
C PRO A 89 4.97 14.69 1.72
N HIS A 90 5.32 15.39 2.80
CA HIS A 90 5.15 16.83 2.90
C HIS A 90 6.08 17.57 1.92
N PHE A 91 7.32 17.14 1.79
CA PHE A 91 8.26 17.73 0.84
C PHE A 91 7.78 17.61 -0.61
N ILE A 92 7.22 16.44 -0.99
CA ILE A 92 6.60 16.28 -2.32
C ILE A 92 5.40 17.23 -2.47
N ALA A 93 4.52 17.30 -1.48
CA ALA A 93 3.35 18.18 -1.51
C ALA A 93 3.76 19.66 -1.64
N ASP A 94 4.77 20.09 -0.91
CA ASP A 94 5.32 21.45 -0.98
C ASP A 94 5.90 21.76 -2.36
N CYS A 95 6.65 20.83 -2.96
CA CYS A 95 7.17 20.98 -4.34
C CYS A 95 6.05 21.05 -5.38
N LEU A 96 4.88 20.48 -5.09
CA LEU A 96 3.72 20.47 -5.99
C LEU A 96 2.74 21.62 -5.72
N LYS A 97 2.95 22.45 -4.71
CA LYS A 97 1.99 23.47 -4.25
C LYS A 97 1.47 24.34 -5.38
N ASP A 98 2.36 24.88 -6.19
CA ASP A 98 2.04 25.81 -7.28
C ASP A 98 1.99 25.11 -8.66
N LYS A 99 2.08 23.77 -8.69
CA LYS A 99 1.98 22.97 -9.92
C LYS A 99 0.56 22.43 -10.11
N LYS A 100 0.21 22.05 -11.34
CA LYS A 100 -1.05 21.33 -11.64
C LYS A 100 -1.10 19.97 -10.97
N ALA A 101 0.04 19.31 -10.87
CA ALA A 101 0.16 17.97 -10.28
C ALA A 101 -0.29 17.94 -8.81
N ARG A 102 -0.92 16.84 -8.42
CA ARG A 102 -1.28 16.56 -7.02
C ARG A 102 -0.69 15.24 -6.54
N LEU A 103 -0.50 15.14 -5.24
CA LEU A 103 0.03 13.94 -4.60
C LEU A 103 -1.10 12.99 -4.20
N ILE A 104 -0.90 11.69 -4.44
CA ILE A 104 -1.63 10.61 -3.77
C ILE A 104 -0.64 9.87 -2.87
N HIS A 105 -0.86 9.94 -1.56
CA HIS A 105 0.01 9.35 -0.55
C HIS A 105 -0.63 8.11 0.08
N MET A 106 0.21 7.13 0.42
CA MET A 106 -0.20 5.91 1.12
C MET A 106 0.15 6.02 2.61
N SER A 107 -0.86 6.04 3.47
CA SER A 107 -0.72 5.85 4.91
C SER A 107 -1.10 4.42 5.32
N THR A 108 -1.39 4.17 6.58
CA THR A 108 -1.57 2.83 7.15
C THR A 108 -2.58 2.83 8.31
N ASP A 109 -3.24 1.70 8.55
CA ASP A 109 -4.01 1.42 9.76
C ASP A 109 -3.14 1.40 11.03
N CYS A 110 -1.83 1.20 10.87
CA CYS A 110 -0.89 1.19 11.99
C CYS A 110 -0.72 2.56 12.67
N VAL A 111 -1.22 3.65 12.09
CA VAL A 111 -1.27 4.94 12.82
C VAL A 111 -2.10 4.84 14.11
N PHE A 112 -2.88 3.77 14.27
CA PHE A 112 -3.67 3.47 15.47
C PHE A 112 -3.06 2.36 16.32
N ALA A 113 -3.26 2.45 17.64
CA ALA A 113 -2.79 1.45 18.60
C ALA A 113 -3.50 0.09 18.45
N GLY A 114 -4.79 0.09 18.12
CA GLY A 114 -5.60 -1.12 18.00
C GLY A 114 -6.27 -1.54 19.30
N ASP A 115 -6.39 -0.64 20.26
CA ASP A 115 -6.99 -0.90 21.57
C ASP A 115 -8.50 -0.58 21.58
N THR A 116 -8.97 0.31 20.67
CA THR A 116 -10.33 0.89 20.70
C THR A 116 -11.04 0.88 19.33
N GLY A 117 -10.57 0.07 18.38
CA GLY A 117 -11.17 0.00 17.04
C GLY A 117 -12.70 -0.25 17.04
N PRO A 118 -13.40 0.05 15.97
CA PRO A 118 -12.90 0.56 14.68
C PRO A 118 -12.58 2.06 14.69
N TYR A 119 -11.66 2.49 13.81
CA TYR A 119 -11.22 3.88 13.68
C TYR A 119 -11.74 4.51 12.39
N TYR A 120 -12.06 5.79 12.46
CA TYR A 120 -12.55 6.61 11.36
C TYR A 120 -11.50 7.64 10.90
N GLU A 121 -11.79 8.41 9.86
CA GLU A 121 -10.88 9.43 9.34
C GLU A 121 -10.53 10.49 10.40
N ASP A 122 -11.50 10.85 11.24
CA ASP A 122 -11.41 11.84 12.34
C ASP A 122 -10.82 11.28 13.65
N SER A 123 -10.53 9.97 13.70
CA SER A 123 -9.93 9.37 14.89
C SER A 123 -8.49 9.85 15.08
N PHE A 124 -8.11 10.16 16.32
CA PHE A 124 -6.76 10.59 16.65
C PHE A 124 -5.75 9.44 16.46
N PRO A 125 -4.67 9.63 15.70
CA PRO A 125 -3.62 8.62 15.53
C PRO A 125 -2.85 8.42 16.84
N ASP A 126 -3.09 7.30 17.52
CA ASP A 126 -2.55 6.95 18.84
C ASP A 126 -1.53 5.81 18.82
N GLY A 127 -1.02 5.48 17.63
CA GLY A 127 -0.03 4.41 17.41
C GLY A 127 1.22 4.58 18.28
N LYS A 128 1.70 3.45 18.84
CA LYS A 128 2.72 3.46 19.90
C LYS A 128 4.14 3.27 19.36
N MET A 129 4.30 2.54 18.24
CA MET A 129 5.59 2.27 17.64
C MET A 129 6.14 3.48 16.88
N PHE A 130 7.43 3.53 16.65
CA PHE A 130 8.04 4.61 15.87
C PHE A 130 7.53 4.62 14.42
N TYR A 131 7.34 3.42 13.84
CA TYR A 131 6.69 3.27 12.54
C TYR A 131 5.33 3.97 12.51
N ASP A 132 4.46 3.65 13.48
CA ASP A 132 3.09 4.17 13.57
C ASP A 132 3.10 5.71 13.59
N ARG A 133 3.94 6.29 14.47
CA ARG A 133 4.07 7.74 14.63
C ARG A 133 4.67 8.41 13.40
N SER A 134 5.70 7.82 12.80
CA SER A 134 6.34 8.40 11.61
C SER A 134 5.38 8.42 10.42
N LYS A 135 4.52 7.40 10.27
CA LYS A 135 3.48 7.36 9.24
C LYS A 135 2.37 8.39 9.52
N ALA A 136 1.94 8.53 10.79
CA ALA A 136 0.94 9.51 11.16
C ALA A 136 1.39 10.96 10.87
N ILE A 137 2.66 11.29 11.15
CA ILE A 137 3.24 12.61 10.81
C ILE A 137 3.23 12.87 9.30
N GLY A 138 3.38 11.84 8.48
CA GLY A 138 3.41 11.97 7.02
C GLY A 138 2.03 12.07 6.35
N GLU A 139 0.94 11.97 7.10
CA GLU A 139 -0.41 12.10 6.54
C GLU A 139 -0.67 13.54 6.10
N ILE A 140 -1.20 13.69 4.89
CA ILE A 140 -1.59 14.97 4.30
C ILE A 140 -3.11 14.98 4.20
N ASN A 141 -3.71 16.03 4.73
CA ASN A 141 -5.16 16.23 4.67
C ASN A 141 -5.42 17.69 4.24
N ASP A 142 -5.53 17.91 2.95
CA ASP A 142 -5.76 19.21 2.35
C ASP A 142 -6.71 19.11 1.13
N GLU A 143 -7.06 20.24 0.53
CA GLU A 143 -8.01 20.31 -0.59
C GLU A 143 -7.40 19.96 -1.96
N LYS A 144 -6.10 19.65 -2.03
CA LYS A 144 -5.38 19.34 -3.28
C LYS A 144 -4.93 17.89 -3.36
N ASN A 145 -4.33 17.41 -2.28
CA ASN A 145 -3.71 16.09 -2.21
C ASN A 145 -4.66 15.04 -1.64
N LEU A 146 -4.32 13.78 -1.81
CA LEU A 146 -5.07 12.66 -1.25
C LEU A 146 -4.17 11.77 -0.42
N THR A 147 -4.58 11.42 0.78
CA THR A 147 -3.98 10.35 1.57
C THR A 147 -4.96 9.19 1.71
N PHE A 148 -4.59 8.02 1.22
CA PHE A 148 -5.28 6.79 1.54
C PHE A 148 -4.68 6.15 2.78
N ARG A 149 -5.48 5.99 3.83
CA ARG A 149 -5.15 5.22 5.03
C ARG A 149 -5.71 3.83 4.87
N ASN A 150 -4.85 2.83 4.81
CA ASN A 150 -5.24 1.43 4.59
C ASN A 150 -4.13 0.46 4.97
N SER A 151 -4.48 -0.76 5.32
CA SER A 151 -3.54 -1.88 5.33
C SER A 151 -3.54 -2.57 3.96
N ILE A 152 -2.41 -3.13 3.55
CA ILE A 152 -2.30 -3.76 2.23
C ILE A 152 -1.73 -5.16 2.29
N VAL A 153 -2.19 -6.00 1.37
CA VAL A 153 -1.57 -7.27 1.05
C VAL A 153 -1.41 -7.40 -0.46
N GLY A 154 -0.32 -8.02 -0.91
CA GLY A 154 -0.11 -8.20 -2.34
C GLY A 154 1.14 -9.02 -2.64
N PRO A 155 1.30 -9.42 -3.91
CA PRO A 155 2.53 -10.08 -4.35
C PRO A 155 3.69 -9.09 -4.28
N ASP A 156 4.87 -9.62 -4.07
CA ASP A 156 6.11 -8.84 -4.02
C ASP A 156 7.08 -9.38 -5.07
N PRO A 157 7.60 -8.55 -5.99
CA PRO A 157 8.61 -8.98 -6.94
C PRO A 157 9.94 -9.37 -6.26
N ASN A 158 10.14 -8.91 -5.03
CA ASN A 158 11.28 -9.31 -4.22
C ASN A 158 10.93 -10.54 -3.39
N GLU A 159 11.59 -11.67 -3.69
CA GLU A 159 11.43 -12.90 -2.90
C GLU A 159 11.64 -12.69 -1.39
N LYS A 160 12.57 -11.80 -1.00
CA LYS A 160 12.86 -11.48 0.41
C LYS A 160 11.87 -10.49 1.04
N GLY A 161 10.84 -10.08 0.31
CA GLY A 161 9.80 -9.18 0.82
C GLY A 161 9.11 -9.75 2.08
N ILE A 162 8.77 -8.86 3.02
CA ILE A 162 8.27 -9.21 4.36
C ILE A 162 6.75 -9.21 4.48
N GLY A 163 6.02 -8.95 3.39
CA GLY A 163 4.56 -8.90 3.39
C GLY A 163 3.91 -10.24 3.76
N LEU A 164 2.73 -10.20 4.39
CA LEU A 164 1.98 -11.37 4.84
C LEU A 164 1.74 -12.39 3.71
N PHE A 165 1.37 -11.91 2.52
CA PHE A 165 1.16 -12.78 1.37
C PHE A 165 2.46 -13.48 0.93
N ASN A 166 3.56 -12.72 0.82
CA ASN A 166 4.86 -13.27 0.45
C ASN A 166 5.39 -14.29 1.47
N TRP A 167 5.17 -14.03 2.76
CA TRP A 167 5.45 -14.98 3.82
C TRP A 167 4.61 -16.27 3.67
N PHE A 168 3.31 -16.14 3.43
CA PHE A 168 2.41 -17.31 3.29
C PHE A 168 2.79 -18.17 2.08
N MET A 169 3.15 -17.55 0.97
CA MET A 169 3.55 -18.28 -0.25
C MET A 169 4.82 -19.12 -0.08
N LYS A 170 5.63 -18.86 0.94
CA LYS A 170 6.85 -19.63 1.26
C LYS A 170 6.59 -20.84 2.17
N GLN A 171 5.39 -20.94 2.75
CA GLN A 171 5.08 -22.02 3.69
C GLN A 171 4.80 -23.32 2.96
N ASP A 172 5.36 -24.45 3.47
CA ASP A 172 5.13 -25.80 2.95
C ASP A 172 4.57 -26.75 4.00
N GLY A 173 4.43 -26.31 5.25
CA GLY A 173 3.86 -27.05 6.37
C GLY A 173 2.74 -26.29 7.07
N PRO A 174 2.22 -26.83 8.19
CA PRO A 174 1.19 -26.18 8.97
C PRO A 174 1.61 -24.80 9.48
N VAL A 175 0.70 -23.84 9.43
CA VAL A 175 0.91 -22.46 9.93
C VAL A 175 -0.16 -22.07 10.95
N GLY A 176 0.14 -21.11 11.82
CA GLY A 176 -0.85 -20.50 12.70
C GLY A 176 -1.51 -19.29 12.03
N GLY A 177 -2.83 -19.17 12.12
CA GLY A 177 -3.59 -18.00 11.72
C GLY A 177 -4.26 -17.34 12.93
N TYR A 178 -4.01 -16.04 13.16
CA TYR A 178 -4.60 -15.32 14.29
C TYR A 178 -6.09 -15.05 14.07
N THR A 179 -6.93 -15.57 14.95
CA THR A 179 -8.39 -15.37 14.93
C THR A 179 -8.81 -14.04 15.55
N GLY A 180 -8.00 -13.49 16.47
CA GLY A 180 -8.26 -12.21 17.13
C GLY A 180 -7.51 -11.01 16.52
N ALA A 181 -6.75 -11.20 15.44
CA ALA A 181 -6.10 -10.10 14.72
C ALA A 181 -7.01 -9.64 13.57
N ILE A 182 -7.80 -8.61 13.85
CA ILE A 182 -8.79 -8.07 12.90
C ILE A 182 -8.11 -7.18 11.87
N TRP A 183 -8.53 -7.29 10.62
CA TRP A 183 -7.95 -6.61 9.47
C TRP A 183 -9.05 -6.05 8.54
N THR A 184 -8.84 -4.85 8.01
CA THR A 184 -9.74 -4.16 7.08
C THR A 184 -9.00 -3.61 5.85
N GLY A 185 -7.89 -4.23 5.48
CA GLY A 185 -7.09 -3.75 4.35
C GLY A 185 -7.65 -4.11 2.99
N VAL A 186 -6.87 -3.77 1.99
CA VAL A 186 -7.15 -4.08 0.58
C VAL A 186 -5.95 -4.79 -0.07
N THR A 187 -6.18 -5.45 -1.22
CA THR A 187 -5.05 -5.91 -2.04
C THR A 187 -4.39 -4.73 -2.74
N THR A 188 -3.10 -4.85 -3.06
CA THR A 188 -2.39 -3.81 -3.82
C THR A 188 -3.02 -3.53 -5.19
N LEU A 189 -3.70 -4.52 -5.80
CA LEU A 189 -4.46 -4.33 -7.02
C LEU A 189 -5.73 -3.51 -6.79
N THR A 190 -6.47 -3.81 -5.71
CA THR A 190 -7.64 -3.02 -5.33
C THR A 190 -7.26 -1.57 -5.01
N LEU A 191 -6.13 -1.37 -4.33
CA LEU A 191 -5.59 -0.02 -4.10
C LEU A 191 -5.32 0.73 -5.40
N ALA A 192 -4.69 0.10 -6.39
CA ALA A 192 -4.41 0.73 -7.68
C ALA A 192 -5.72 1.13 -8.42
N LYS A 193 -6.73 0.27 -8.39
CA LYS A 193 -8.07 0.56 -8.94
C LYS A 193 -8.76 1.72 -8.22
N ALA A 194 -8.67 1.75 -6.89
CA ALA A 194 -9.22 2.83 -6.08
C ALA A 194 -8.51 4.17 -6.37
N MET A 195 -7.17 4.16 -6.53
CA MET A 195 -6.41 5.35 -6.93
C MET A 195 -6.87 5.88 -8.30
N GLU A 196 -7.12 4.99 -9.27
CA GLU A 196 -7.63 5.40 -10.59
C GLU A 196 -9.01 6.07 -10.48
N SER A 197 -9.93 5.48 -9.70
CA SER A 197 -11.25 6.09 -9.45
C SER A 197 -11.12 7.43 -8.75
N ALA A 198 -10.28 7.52 -7.70
CA ALA A 198 -10.01 8.76 -6.98
C ALA A 198 -9.43 9.87 -7.87
N ILE A 199 -8.60 9.50 -8.85
CA ILE A 199 -8.07 10.43 -9.84
C ILE A 199 -9.20 10.96 -10.73
N LYS A 200 -10.06 10.08 -11.23
CA LYS A 200 -11.20 10.43 -12.11
C LYS A 200 -12.24 11.29 -11.40
N GLU A 201 -12.45 11.05 -10.12
CA GLU A 201 -13.41 11.77 -9.27
C GLU A 201 -12.81 13.02 -8.60
N ASN A 202 -11.51 13.24 -8.79
CA ASN A 202 -10.78 14.34 -8.16
C ASN A 202 -10.87 14.33 -6.63
N LEU A 203 -10.89 13.14 -6.01
CA LEU A 203 -10.95 12.97 -4.56
C LEU A 203 -9.71 13.55 -3.88
N THR A 204 -9.90 14.31 -2.81
CA THR A 204 -8.84 14.97 -2.01
C THR A 204 -9.03 14.72 -0.52
N GLY A 205 -8.05 15.10 0.29
CA GLY A 205 -8.10 14.94 1.74
C GLY A 205 -7.57 13.61 2.23
N LEU A 206 -8.02 13.16 3.40
CA LEU A 206 -7.64 11.90 4.02
C LEU A 206 -8.84 10.94 4.01
N TYR A 207 -8.61 9.71 3.52
CA TYR A 207 -9.66 8.72 3.32
C TYR A 207 -9.26 7.32 3.79
N ASN A 208 -10.11 6.67 4.59
CA ASN A 208 -9.93 5.27 4.97
C ASN A 208 -10.41 4.35 3.84
N LEU A 209 -9.48 3.74 3.09
CA LEU A 209 -9.82 2.87 1.97
C LEU A 209 -10.13 1.45 2.45
N VAL A 210 -11.39 1.18 2.70
CA VAL A 210 -11.91 -0.09 3.22
C VAL A 210 -13.30 -0.39 2.66
N ASN A 211 -13.77 -1.64 2.79
CA ASN A 211 -15.13 -2.05 2.42
C ASN A 211 -16.13 -2.01 3.59
N ASN A 212 -15.74 -1.41 4.73
CA ASN A 212 -16.51 -1.38 5.98
C ASN A 212 -16.84 -2.75 6.60
N GLU A 213 -16.28 -3.82 6.09
CA GLU A 213 -16.28 -5.14 6.69
C GLU A 213 -14.91 -5.42 7.33
N SER A 214 -14.78 -6.51 8.05
CA SER A 214 -13.52 -6.95 8.62
C SER A 214 -13.31 -8.45 8.41
N ILE A 215 -12.04 -8.86 8.34
CA ILE A 215 -11.63 -10.25 8.29
C ILE A 215 -10.52 -10.45 9.32
N ASN A 216 -10.44 -11.60 9.96
CA ASN A 216 -9.27 -11.92 10.79
C ASN A 216 -8.14 -12.52 9.95
N LYS A 217 -6.94 -12.59 10.50
CA LYS A 217 -5.78 -13.12 9.76
C LYS A 217 -5.89 -14.60 9.44
N PHE A 218 -6.59 -15.39 10.26
CA PHE A 218 -6.85 -16.81 9.99
C PHE A 218 -7.68 -17.00 8.71
N ASP A 219 -8.80 -16.29 8.59
CA ASP A 219 -9.68 -16.37 7.43
C ASP A 219 -9.01 -15.78 6.17
N LEU A 220 -8.23 -14.70 6.31
CA LEU A 220 -7.47 -14.13 5.20
C LEU A 220 -6.43 -15.13 4.65
N LEU A 221 -5.71 -15.84 5.53
CA LEU A 221 -4.81 -16.92 5.11
C LEU A 221 -5.58 -18.07 4.45
N GLY A 222 -6.81 -18.36 4.90
CA GLY A 222 -7.72 -19.31 4.26
C GLY A 222 -8.02 -18.95 2.80
N LEU A 223 -8.27 -17.67 2.51
CA LEU A 223 -8.46 -17.17 1.15
C LEU A 223 -7.17 -17.32 0.32
N PHE A 224 -6.00 -16.99 0.87
CA PHE A 224 -4.73 -17.22 0.16
C PHE A 224 -4.51 -18.69 -0.14
N ASN A 225 -4.80 -19.57 0.82
CA ASN A 225 -4.70 -21.01 0.64
C ASN A 225 -5.61 -21.51 -0.49
N LYS A 226 -6.86 -21.06 -0.50
CA LYS A 226 -7.84 -21.41 -1.54
C LYS A 226 -7.37 -21.03 -2.94
N TYR A 227 -6.95 -19.79 -3.14
CA TYR A 227 -6.70 -19.23 -4.48
C TYR A 227 -5.27 -19.42 -5.00
N PHE A 228 -4.29 -19.65 -4.11
CA PHE A 228 -2.87 -19.76 -4.50
C PHE A 228 -2.21 -21.09 -4.16
N ARG A 229 -2.76 -21.84 -3.20
CA ARG A 229 -2.16 -23.09 -2.73
C ARG A 229 -3.10 -24.30 -2.89
N ASN A 230 -4.26 -24.14 -3.55
CA ASN A 230 -5.26 -25.20 -3.77
C ASN A 230 -5.68 -25.91 -2.46
N GLY A 231 -5.74 -25.20 -1.35
CA GLY A 231 -6.10 -25.75 -0.04
C GLY A 231 -5.02 -26.61 0.64
N LYS A 232 -3.80 -26.67 0.13
CA LYS A 232 -2.76 -27.62 0.59
C LYS A 232 -2.15 -27.28 1.95
N ILE A 233 -2.25 -26.04 2.42
CA ILE A 233 -1.65 -25.61 3.68
C ILE A 233 -2.64 -25.81 4.81
N VAL A 234 -2.25 -26.53 5.86
CA VAL A 234 -3.02 -26.61 7.09
C VAL A 234 -2.86 -25.33 7.87
N ILE A 235 -3.96 -24.63 8.12
CA ILE A 235 -3.96 -23.39 8.90
C ILE A 235 -4.63 -23.67 10.24
N ASN A 236 -3.86 -23.56 11.32
CA ASN A 236 -4.36 -23.79 12.67
C ASN A 236 -4.83 -22.47 13.29
N PRO A 237 -6.03 -22.40 13.88
CA PRO A 237 -6.49 -21.20 14.55
C PRO A 237 -5.61 -20.88 15.76
N ASN A 238 -5.32 -19.58 15.96
CA ASN A 238 -4.48 -19.08 17.05
C ASN A 238 -5.15 -17.85 17.67
N ASP A 239 -5.56 -17.95 18.94
CA ASP A 239 -6.28 -16.90 19.68
C ASP A 239 -5.36 -16.03 20.59
N LYS A 240 -4.04 -16.27 20.57
CA LYS A 240 -3.07 -15.60 21.45
C LYS A 240 -2.93 -14.10 21.20
N LEU A 241 -3.26 -13.62 20.00
CA LEU A 241 -3.19 -12.20 19.65
C LEU A 241 -4.60 -11.64 19.48
N LYS A 242 -4.90 -10.60 20.27
CA LYS A 242 -6.11 -9.78 20.12
C LYS A 242 -5.66 -8.37 19.75
N LEU A 243 -6.01 -7.93 18.54
CA LEU A 243 -5.63 -6.62 18.01
C LEU A 243 -6.70 -6.17 17.00
N ASP A 244 -7.28 -5.01 17.22
CA ASP A 244 -8.28 -4.45 16.32
C ASP A 244 -7.86 -3.05 15.85
N LYS A 245 -7.16 -3.02 14.71
CA LYS A 245 -6.81 -1.78 13.97
C LYS A 245 -7.78 -1.54 12.81
N SER A 246 -8.99 -2.09 12.89
CA SER A 246 -9.96 -1.98 11.82
C SER A 246 -10.35 -0.52 11.57
N LEU A 247 -10.39 -0.17 10.29
CA LEU A 247 -10.83 1.13 9.81
C LEU A 247 -12.28 1.04 9.34
N ARG A 248 -12.96 2.17 9.39
CA ARG A 248 -14.26 2.41 8.74
C ARG A 248 -14.20 3.76 8.07
N HIS A 249 -14.95 3.94 6.99
CA HIS A 249 -15.11 5.23 6.36
C HIS A 249 -16.51 5.78 6.58
N LYS A 250 -16.59 7.08 6.77
CA LYS A 250 -17.84 7.86 6.89
C LYS A 250 -18.12 8.67 5.63
N CYS A 251 -17.11 8.87 4.78
CA CYS A 251 -17.21 9.69 3.60
C CYS A 251 -18.12 9.04 2.55
N THR A 252 -18.96 9.84 1.90
CA THR A 252 -19.94 9.40 0.89
C THR A 252 -19.65 9.98 -0.50
N ASP A 253 -18.61 10.79 -0.61
CA ASP A 253 -18.19 11.53 -1.80
C ASP A 253 -17.23 10.76 -2.70
N PHE A 254 -16.93 9.50 -2.39
CA PHE A 254 -16.14 8.59 -3.20
C PHE A 254 -16.98 7.40 -3.66
N SER A 255 -17.13 7.26 -4.98
CA SER A 255 -18.05 6.25 -5.57
C SER A 255 -17.45 4.85 -5.63
N PHE A 256 -16.12 4.70 -5.50
CA PHE A 256 -15.45 3.40 -5.59
C PHE A 256 -15.87 2.47 -4.46
N GLN A 257 -16.47 1.32 -4.84
CA GLN A 257 -16.85 0.29 -3.88
C GLN A 257 -15.72 -0.73 -3.75
N VAL A 258 -15.08 -0.78 -2.58
CA VAL A 258 -14.07 -1.79 -2.27
C VAL A 258 -14.73 -3.17 -2.24
N PRO A 259 -14.29 -4.14 -3.08
CA PRO A 259 -14.92 -5.46 -3.16
C PRO A 259 -14.77 -6.27 -1.87
N SER A 260 -15.54 -7.36 -1.74
CA SER A 260 -15.35 -8.34 -0.65
C SER A 260 -13.92 -8.90 -0.64
N TYR A 261 -13.46 -9.39 0.51
CA TYR A 261 -12.11 -9.95 0.63
C TYR A 261 -11.87 -11.12 -0.32
N GLU A 262 -12.88 -11.98 -0.50
CA GLU A 262 -12.79 -13.09 -1.43
C GLU A 262 -12.60 -12.62 -2.87
N GLN A 263 -13.37 -11.62 -3.30
CA GLN A 263 -13.24 -11.05 -4.65
C GLN A 263 -11.87 -10.39 -4.84
N GLN A 264 -11.39 -9.62 -3.87
CA GLN A 264 -10.07 -9.01 -3.92
C GLN A 264 -8.94 -10.04 -4.06
N VAL A 265 -8.98 -11.13 -3.28
CA VAL A 265 -7.96 -12.19 -3.34
C VAL A 265 -8.04 -12.97 -4.63
N LYS A 266 -9.25 -13.24 -5.15
CA LYS A 266 -9.45 -13.88 -6.47
C LYS A 266 -8.88 -13.03 -7.61
N GLU A 267 -9.13 -11.72 -7.61
CA GLU A 267 -8.58 -10.80 -8.60
C GLU A 267 -7.05 -10.70 -8.50
N MET A 268 -6.50 -10.67 -7.29
CA MET A 268 -5.07 -10.73 -7.06
C MET A 268 -4.45 -12.03 -7.60
N ALA A 269 -5.15 -13.17 -7.47
CA ALA A 269 -4.68 -14.44 -8.01
C ALA A 269 -4.66 -14.43 -9.55
N ASN A 270 -5.68 -13.87 -10.18
CA ASN A 270 -5.70 -13.66 -11.64
C ASN A 270 -4.55 -12.76 -12.09
N TRP A 271 -4.29 -11.67 -11.39
CA TRP A 271 -3.17 -10.78 -11.66
C TRP A 271 -1.82 -11.51 -11.58
N VAL A 272 -1.57 -12.23 -10.49
CA VAL A 272 -0.32 -13.00 -10.32
C VAL A 272 -0.16 -14.03 -11.44
N ASN A 273 -1.23 -14.69 -11.86
CA ASN A 273 -1.20 -15.67 -12.94
C ASN A 273 -0.94 -15.05 -14.33
N SER A 274 -1.42 -13.83 -14.58
CA SER A 274 -1.14 -13.11 -15.84
C SER A 274 0.27 -12.51 -15.87
N HIS A 275 0.92 -12.32 -14.71
CA HIS A 275 2.23 -11.69 -14.54
C HIS A 275 3.27 -12.63 -13.91
N LYS A 276 3.22 -13.93 -14.22
CA LYS A 276 4.10 -14.96 -13.59
C LYS A 276 5.58 -14.65 -13.65
N ASN A 277 6.03 -14.02 -14.72
CA ASN A 277 7.42 -13.62 -14.93
C ASN A 277 7.94 -12.63 -13.88
N LEU A 278 7.05 -11.89 -13.19
CA LEU A 278 7.43 -10.99 -12.10
C LEU A 278 7.56 -11.72 -10.76
N TYR A 279 6.96 -12.92 -10.64
CA TYR A 279 6.86 -13.66 -9.39
C TYR A 279 7.34 -15.11 -9.51
N PRO A 280 8.52 -15.39 -10.12
CA PRO A 280 8.97 -16.76 -10.37
C PRO A 280 9.07 -17.56 -9.07
N HIS A 281 9.39 -16.94 -7.95
CA HIS A 281 9.50 -17.56 -6.62
C HIS A 281 8.18 -18.09 -6.04
N TYR A 282 7.03 -17.74 -6.62
CA TYR A 282 5.73 -18.33 -6.22
C TYR A 282 5.40 -19.62 -6.99
N PHE A 283 6.09 -19.88 -8.10
CA PHE A 283 5.80 -20.99 -9.00
C PHE A 283 6.92 -22.06 -9.06
N ASN A 284 8.12 -21.73 -8.59
CA ASN A 284 9.28 -22.63 -8.61
C ASN A 284 9.34 -23.57 -7.39
N LYS A 285 8.19 -24.17 -6.99
CA LYS A 285 8.11 -25.13 -5.90
C LYS A 285 7.63 -26.49 -6.39
#